data_9072b7d46bf949f90638b054b1772a25
#
_entry.id   9072b7d46bf949f90638b054b1772a25
#
_cell.length_a   1.000
_cell.length_b   1.000
_cell.length_c   1.000
_cell.angle_alpha   90.00
_cell.angle_beta   90.00
_cell.angle_gamma   90.00
#
_symmetry.space_group_name_H-M   'P 1'
#
loop_
_entity.id
_entity.type
_entity.pdbx_description
1 polymer ?
#
loop_
_entity_poly.entity_id
_entity_poly.type
_entity_poly.pdbx_seq_one_letter_code
_entity_poly.pdbx_strand_id
1 'polypeptide(L)'
;GTGKHVTPGIIDEHSHIALNGVNEATQSVTAEVRMADVVNSDDINIYRQLAGGVTTSQLLHGSANPVGGQSAIVKLRCGKSADEMMVENADPFIKFALGENVKHSNRSREHSIRFPQSRMGVEQVYVDAFTRAKEYDQAWKTYNKLSKREKAKTPAPRRDLELEALAEIL
;
A
#
# COMPACT_ATOMS: atom_id res chain seq x y z
N GLY A 1 -2.11 40.85 0.31
CA GLY A 1 -3.35 40.10 0.40
C GLY A 1 -4.65 40.87 0.39
N THR A 2 -4.67 42.22 0.17
CA THR A 2 -5.93 42.98 0.16
C THR A 2 -6.90 42.38 -0.87
N GLY A 3 -8.12 42.07 -0.46
CA GLY A 3 -9.16 41.46 -1.30
C GLY A 3 -8.97 39.98 -1.63
N LYS A 4 -8.04 39.31 -0.94
CA LYS A 4 -7.81 37.87 -1.07
C LYS A 4 -8.18 37.14 0.22
N HIS A 5 -8.65 35.91 0.09
CA HIS A 5 -8.85 34.99 1.21
C HIS A 5 -7.64 34.07 1.32
N VAL A 6 -7.23 33.78 2.55
CA VAL A 6 -6.18 32.79 2.86
C VAL A 6 -6.85 31.59 3.50
N THR A 7 -6.63 30.42 2.91
CA THR A 7 -7.14 29.15 3.41
C THR A 7 -5.98 28.19 3.66
N PRO A 8 -6.15 27.17 4.52
CA PRO A 8 -5.21 26.04 4.56
C PRO A 8 -5.13 25.37 3.19
N GLY A 9 -4.00 24.73 2.90
CA GLY A 9 -3.89 23.88 1.72
C GLY A 9 -4.81 22.67 1.81
N ILE A 10 -5.27 22.20 0.65
CA ILE A 10 -6.11 21.02 0.55
C ILE A 10 -5.23 19.77 0.74
N ILE A 11 -5.72 18.82 1.51
CA ILE A 11 -5.14 17.48 1.63
C ILE A 11 -5.99 16.54 0.76
N ASP A 12 -5.35 15.93 -0.24
CA ASP A 12 -5.97 14.91 -1.08
C ASP A 12 -5.61 13.53 -0.52
N GLU A 13 -6.59 12.87 0.06
CA GLU A 13 -6.43 11.57 0.73
C GLU A 13 -6.51 10.37 -0.22
N HIS A 14 -6.71 10.58 -1.51
CA HIS A 14 -6.78 9.50 -2.50
C HIS A 14 -6.22 9.94 -3.84
N SER A 15 -4.93 9.80 -4.03
CA SER A 15 -4.25 10.23 -5.24
C SER A 15 -3.37 9.14 -5.84
N HIS A 16 -3.15 9.25 -7.17
CA HIS A 16 -2.24 8.40 -7.93
C HIS A 16 -1.24 9.25 -8.75
N ILE A 17 -1.11 10.53 -8.43
CA ILE A 17 -0.10 11.41 -9.05
C ILE A 17 1.30 11.10 -8.51
N ALA A 18 2.31 11.65 -9.15
CA ALA A 18 3.69 11.54 -8.71
C ALA A 18 4.17 10.09 -8.49
N LEU A 19 3.68 9.14 -9.29
CA LEU A 19 4.03 7.72 -9.21
C LEU A 19 4.47 7.20 -10.59
N ASN A 20 5.59 6.49 -10.65
CA ASN A 20 6.04 5.78 -11.86
C ASN A 20 5.26 4.49 -12.12
N GLY A 21 4.56 3.97 -11.14
CA GLY A 21 3.68 2.81 -11.23
C GLY A 21 2.62 2.87 -10.14
N VAL A 22 1.41 2.44 -10.48
CA VAL A 22 0.26 2.54 -9.56
C VAL A 22 -0.16 1.18 -9.02
N ASN A 23 0.20 0.11 -9.72
CA ASN A 23 -0.26 -1.23 -9.39
C ASN A 23 0.86 -2.26 -9.46
N GLU A 24 0.97 -3.06 -8.41
CA GLU A 24 1.58 -4.38 -8.46
C GLU A 24 0.44 -5.39 -8.32
N ALA A 25 0.03 -6.03 -9.43
CA ALA A 25 -1.27 -6.68 -9.51
C ALA A 25 -1.23 -8.13 -10.00
N THR A 26 -0.07 -8.72 -10.07
CA THR A 26 0.11 -10.12 -10.51
C THR A 26 -0.37 -11.13 -9.47
N GLN A 27 -0.41 -10.72 -8.20
CA GLN A 27 -0.91 -11.50 -7.08
C GLN A 27 -2.19 -10.88 -6.49
N SER A 28 -2.94 -11.67 -5.73
CA SER A 28 -4.15 -11.20 -5.05
C SER A 28 -3.85 -10.31 -3.85
N VAL A 29 -2.69 -10.53 -3.25
CA VAL A 29 -2.15 -9.81 -2.10
C VAL A 29 -0.75 -9.35 -2.45
N THR A 30 -0.47 -8.08 -2.24
CA THR A 30 0.84 -7.45 -2.45
C THR A 30 1.10 -6.42 -1.33
N ALA A 31 0.81 -6.82 -0.10
CA ALA A 31 0.88 -5.95 1.09
C ALA A 31 2.29 -5.42 1.36
N GLU A 32 3.32 -6.11 0.89
CA GLU A 32 4.74 -5.78 1.07
C GLU A 32 5.24 -4.65 0.18
N VAL A 33 4.56 -4.33 -0.95
CA VAL A 33 5.02 -3.26 -1.83
C VAL A 33 4.64 -1.89 -1.28
N ARG A 34 5.46 -0.87 -1.58
CA ARG A 34 5.28 0.47 -1.04
C ARG A 34 5.23 1.51 -2.14
N MET A 35 4.25 2.40 -2.10
CA MET A 35 4.16 3.53 -3.03
C MET A 35 5.34 4.50 -2.88
N ALA A 36 5.95 4.57 -1.70
CA ALA A 36 7.13 5.38 -1.44
C ALA A 36 8.30 5.05 -2.39
N ASP A 37 8.43 3.79 -2.79
CA ASP A 37 9.55 3.31 -3.62
C ASP A 37 9.43 3.71 -5.10
N VAL A 38 8.27 4.22 -5.52
CA VAL A 38 7.97 4.61 -6.92
C VAL A 38 7.55 6.07 -7.06
N VAL A 39 7.81 6.91 -6.05
CA VAL A 39 7.50 8.33 -6.11
C VAL A 39 8.34 9.00 -7.20
N ASN A 40 7.66 9.69 -8.11
CA ASN A 40 8.24 10.49 -9.18
C ASN A 40 8.12 11.98 -8.87
N SER A 41 9.20 12.59 -8.44
CA SER A 41 9.26 14.00 -8.09
C SER A 41 9.17 14.96 -9.28
N ASP A 42 9.36 14.46 -10.52
CA ASP A 42 9.32 15.26 -11.75
C ASP A 42 7.95 15.25 -12.43
N ASP A 43 6.95 14.58 -11.83
CA ASP A 43 5.59 14.55 -12.38
C ASP A 43 4.98 15.95 -12.40
N ILE A 44 4.63 16.43 -13.60
CA ILE A 44 3.98 17.74 -13.82
C ILE A 44 2.68 17.90 -13.02
N ASN A 45 2.04 16.81 -12.62
CA ASN A 45 0.83 16.86 -11.82
C ASN A 45 1.07 17.41 -10.41
N ILE A 46 2.28 17.34 -9.88
CA ILE A 46 2.66 18.03 -8.64
C ILE A 46 2.39 19.52 -8.76
N TYR A 47 2.89 20.14 -9.84
CA TYR A 47 2.66 21.55 -10.11
C TYR A 47 1.18 21.87 -10.33
N ARG A 48 0.48 21.03 -11.11
CA ARG A 48 -0.94 21.23 -11.41
C ARG A 48 -1.81 21.19 -10.17
N GLN A 49 -1.54 20.25 -9.28
CA GLN A 49 -2.27 20.12 -8.00
C GLN A 49 -1.96 21.30 -7.07
N LEU A 50 -0.70 21.72 -6.97
CA LEU A 50 -0.32 22.91 -6.21
C LEU A 50 -1.03 24.16 -6.74
N ALA A 51 -1.12 24.33 -8.07
CA ALA A 51 -1.85 25.45 -8.67
C ALA A 51 -3.34 25.41 -8.34
N GLY A 52 -3.91 24.24 -8.09
CA GLY A 52 -5.29 24.04 -7.62
C GLY A 52 -5.46 24.19 -6.10
N GLY A 53 -4.37 24.34 -5.34
CA GLY A 53 -4.40 24.52 -3.88
C GLY A 53 -4.20 23.22 -3.08
N VAL A 54 -3.94 22.08 -3.73
CA VAL A 54 -3.59 20.82 -3.05
C VAL A 54 -2.13 20.92 -2.61
N THR A 55 -1.88 20.71 -1.33
CA THR A 55 -0.51 20.83 -0.76
C THR A 55 0.03 19.53 -0.21
N THR A 56 -0.84 18.56 0.03
CA THR A 56 -0.50 17.24 0.57
C THR A 56 -1.36 16.19 -0.12
N SER A 57 -0.76 15.06 -0.49
CA SER A 57 -1.48 13.94 -1.10
C SER A 57 -1.08 12.63 -0.46
N GLN A 58 -2.06 11.76 -0.25
CA GLN A 58 -1.85 10.34 0.05
C GLN A 58 -1.80 9.57 -1.27
N LEU A 59 -0.65 9.00 -1.56
CA LEU A 59 -0.38 8.24 -2.78
C LEU A 59 -0.74 6.78 -2.54
N LEU A 60 -1.77 6.31 -3.22
CA LEU A 60 -2.31 4.98 -3.01
C LEU A 60 -1.93 4.02 -4.12
N HIS A 61 -1.76 2.75 -3.75
CA HIS A 61 -1.83 1.65 -4.71
C HIS A 61 -3.21 1.65 -5.40
N GLY A 62 -3.27 1.32 -6.68
CA GLY A 62 -4.54 1.24 -7.39
C GLY A 62 -5.40 0.04 -6.96
N SER A 63 -6.67 0.04 -7.39
CA SER A 63 -7.63 -1.01 -7.04
C SER A 63 -7.53 -2.22 -7.98
N ALA A 64 -6.32 -2.69 -8.29
CA ALA A 64 -6.12 -3.77 -9.26
C ALA A 64 -6.22 -5.16 -8.63
N ASN A 65 -5.95 -5.29 -7.34
CA ASN A 65 -6.01 -6.52 -6.55
C ASN A 65 -6.70 -6.26 -5.20
N PRO A 66 -7.23 -7.30 -4.51
CA PRO A 66 -7.94 -7.12 -3.24
C PRO A 66 -7.11 -6.44 -2.17
N VAL A 67 -5.88 -6.88 -1.96
CA VAL A 67 -4.92 -6.26 -1.04
C VAL A 67 -3.76 -5.72 -1.87
N GLY A 68 -3.69 -4.40 -1.97
CA GLY A 68 -2.62 -3.69 -2.66
C GLY A 68 -1.47 -3.31 -1.72
N GLY A 69 -0.67 -2.34 -2.16
CA GLY A 69 0.51 -1.92 -1.43
C GLY A 69 0.25 -0.86 -0.35
N GLN A 70 1.29 -0.61 0.42
CA GLN A 70 1.35 0.44 1.42
C GLN A 70 1.41 1.81 0.75
N SER A 71 0.63 2.77 1.25
CA SER A 71 0.59 4.13 0.72
C SER A 71 1.74 4.99 1.22
N ALA A 72 1.93 6.14 0.55
CA ALA A 72 2.85 7.18 0.98
C ALA A 72 2.09 8.49 1.16
N ILE A 73 2.50 9.31 2.11
CA ILE A 73 1.99 10.67 2.24
C ILE A 73 3.09 11.65 1.87
N VAL A 74 2.80 12.53 0.92
CA VAL A 74 3.76 13.51 0.42
C VAL A 74 3.22 14.93 0.55
N LYS A 75 4.11 15.86 0.88
CA LYS A 75 3.87 17.29 0.67
C LYS A 75 4.28 17.62 -0.75
N LEU A 76 3.36 18.20 -1.51
CA LEU A 76 3.62 18.57 -2.89
C LEU A 76 4.59 19.77 -2.92
N ARG A 77 5.81 19.54 -3.42
CA ARG A 77 6.89 20.53 -3.47
C ARG A 77 7.62 20.42 -4.80
N CYS A 78 7.34 21.34 -5.72
CA CYS A 78 8.04 21.37 -7.00
C CYS A 78 9.55 21.54 -6.82
N GLY A 79 10.34 20.77 -7.57
CA GLY A 79 11.80 20.83 -7.57
C GLY A 79 12.46 20.17 -6.36
N LYS A 80 11.72 19.44 -5.53
CA LYS A 80 12.25 18.65 -4.44
C LYS A 80 12.34 17.17 -4.84
N SER A 81 13.28 16.44 -4.24
CA SER A 81 13.40 15.00 -4.41
C SER A 81 12.21 14.27 -3.78
N ALA A 82 12.03 13.00 -4.14
CA ALA A 82 11.00 12.15 -3.55
C ALA A 82 11.11 12.11 -2.02
N ASP A 83 12.32 11.92 -1.49
CA ASP A 83 12.56 11.86 -0.04
C ASP A 83 12.20 13.19 0.67
N GLU A 84 12.53 14.34 0.04
CA GLU A 84 12.20 15.65 0.60
C GLU A 84 10.70 15.95 0.58
N MET A 85 9.94 15.25 -0.24
CA MET A 85 8.48 15.37 -0.30
C MET A 85 7.78 14.49 0.73
N MET A 86 8.38 13.39 1.18
CA MET A 86 7.77 12.48 2.15
C MET A 86 7.41 13.19 3.45
N VAL A 87 6.26 12.85 4.01
CA VAL A 87 5.86 13.28 5.35
C VAL A 87 6.51 12.34 6.36
N GLU A 88 7.44 12.88 7.16
CA GLU A 88 8.12 12.11 8.21
C GLU A 88 7.12 11.65 9.28
N ASN A 89 7.29 10.43 9.75
CA ASN A 89 6.47 9.84 10.82
C ASN A 89 4.95 9.84 10.51
N ALA A 90 4.57 9.79 9.25
CA ALA A 90 3.18 9.57 8.88
C ALA A 90 2.75 8.15 9.29
N ASP A 91 1.52 8.02 9.75
CA ASP A 91 0.94 6.70 10.02
C ASP A 91 0.95 5.84 8.73
N PRO A 92 1.25 4.55 8.85
CA PRO A 92 1.21 3.65 7.71
C PRO A 92 -0.25 3.38 7.29
N PHE A 93 -0.46 3.30 5.99
CA PHE A 93 -1.73 2.92 5.38
C PHE A 93 -1.50 1.84 4.34
N ILE A 94 -2.50 1.04 4.08
CA ILE A 94 -2.49 0.01 3.04
C ILE A 94 -3.79 0.07 2.24
N LYS A 95 -3.70 -0.24 0.94
CA LYS A 95 -4.86 -0.23 0.06
C LYS A 95 -5.62 -1.55 0.11
N PHE A 96 -6.88 -1.48 0.50
CA PHE A 96 -7.85 -2.55 0.31
C PHE A 96 -8.87 -2.17 -0.77
N ALA A 97 -9.26 -3.11 -1.61
CA ALA A 97 -10.25 -2.88 -2.65
C ALA A 97 -11.22 -4.07 -2.76
N LEU A 98 -12.51 -3.76 -2.72
CA LEU A 98 -13.61 -4.73 -2.61
C LEU A 98 -14.53 -4.77 -3.85
N GLY A 99 -14.30 -3.83 -4.80
CA GLY A 99 -15.20 -3.63 -5.93
C GLY A 99 -14.96 -4.57 -7.12
N GLU A 100 -15.44 -4.14 -8.27
CA GLU A 100 -15.32 -4.87 -9.53
C GLU A 100 -13.88 -4.91 -10.07
N ASN A 101 -13.09 -3.88 -9.80
CA ASN A 101 -11.75 -3.72 -10.36
C ASN A 101 -10.77 -4.84 -9.97
N VAL A 102 -10.96 -5.44 -8.80
CA VAL A 102 -10.06 -6.48 -8.27
C VAL A 102 -10.30 -7.85 -8.87
N LYS A 103 -11.42 -8.04 -9.57
CA LYS A 103 -11.73 -9.26 -10.31
C LYS A 103 -11.00 -9.29 -11.65
N HIS A 104 -10.33 -10.37 -11.95
CA HIS A 104 -9.64 -10.52 -13.21
C HIS A 104 -10.55 -10.90 -14.39
N SER A 105 -11.81 -11.25 -14.14
CA SER A 105 -12.80 -11.57 -15.19
C SER A 105 -13.05 -10.43 -16.18
N ASN A 106 -12.78 -9.20 -15.76
CA ASN A 106 -12.97 -7.99 -16.59
C ASN A 106 -11.71 -7.60 -17.40
N ARG A 107 -10.63 -8.36 -17.29
CA ARG A 107 -9.40 -8.11 -18.04
C ARG A 107 -9.25 -9.08 -19.19
N SER A 108 -8.56 -8.66 -20.25
CA SER A 108 -8.22 -9.53 -21.37
C SER A 108 -7.52 -10.80 -20.89
N ARG A 109 -8.00 -11.96 -21.34
CA ARG A 109 -7.42 -13.27 -20.99
C ARG A 109 -5.97 -13.45 -21.45
N GLU A 110 -5.47 -12.57 -22.28
CA GLU A 110 -4.10 -12.63 -22.81
C GLU A 110 -3.04 -12.28 -21.78
N HIS A 111 -3.39 -11.64 -20.64
CA HIS A 111 -2.42 -11.03 -19.75
C HIS A 111 -2.23 -11.70 -18.38
N SER A 112 -3.18 -12.36 -17.81
CA SER A 112 -3.01 -13.30 -16.69
C SER A 112 -4.30 -13.94 -16.23
N ILE A 113 -4.21 -15.18 -15.75
CA ILE A 113 -5.29 -15.84 -14.99
C ILE A 113 -4.89 -15.74 -13.52
N ARG A 114 -5.43 -14.76 -12.79
CA ARG A 114 -5.21 -14.59 -11.37
C ARG A 114 -6.53 -14.72 -10.61
N PHE A 115 -6.52 -15.36 -9.48
CA PHE A 115 -7.61 -15.29 -8.50
C PHE A 115 -7.64 -13.87 -7.87
N PRO A 116 -8.83 -13.28 -7.55
CA PRO A 116 -10.17 -13.81 -7.77
C PRO A 116 -10.73 -13.44 -9.16
N GLN A 117 -11.64 -14.29 -9.67
CA GLN A 117 -12.39 -14.04 -10.88
C GLN A 117 -13.80 -13.49 -10.61
N SER A 118 -14.28 -13.63 -9.39
CA SER A 118 -15.63 -13.25 -8.96
C SER A 118 -15.61 -12.59 -7.59
N ARG A 119 -16.72 -11.99 -7.19
CA ARG A 119 -16.87 -11.40 -5.86
C ARG A 119 -16.81 -12.43 -4.74
N MET A 120 -17.22 -13.65 -4.99
CA MET A 120 -17.03 -14.77 -4.04
C MET A 120 -15.55 -14.98 -3.72
N GLY A 121 -14.70 -14.91 -4.75
CA GLY A 121 -13.26 -15.02 -4.55
C GLY A 121 -12.63 -13.83 -3.83
N VAL A 122 -13.18 -12.62 -4.01
CA VAL A 122 -12.67 -11.42 -3.32
C VAL A 122 -12.73 -11.59 -1.80
N GLU A 123 -13.88 -12.04 -1.27
CA GLU A 123 -14.04 -12.31 0.16
C GLU A 123 -13.02 -13.34 0.66
N GLN A 124 -12.85 -14.42 -0.11
CA GLN A 124 -11.93 -15.50 0.27
C GLN A 124 -10.46 -15.04 0.30
N VAL A 125 -10.06 -14.12 -0.57
CA VAL A 125 -8.72 -13.53 -0.48
C VAL A 125 -8.48 -12.88 0.88
N TYR A 126 -9.44 -12.10 1.37
CA TYR A 126 -9.30 -11.45 2.68
C TYR A 126 -9.25 -12.45 3.82
N VAL A 127 -10.18 -13.39 3.82
CA VAL A 127 -10.26 -14.43 4.88
C VAL A 127 -8.95 -15.23 4.94
N ASP A 128 -8.43 -15.68 3.78
CA ASP A 128 -7.19 -16.43 3.71
C ASP A 128 -5.98 -15.59 4.14
N ALA A 129 -5.84 -14.39 3.58
CA ALA A 129 -4.71 -13.51 3.86
C ALA A 129 -4.57 -13.18 5.36
N PHE A 130 -5.66 -12.79 6.01
CA PHE A 130 -5.64 -12.49 7.44
C PHE A 130 -5.55 -13.73 8.33
N THR A 131 -6.06 -14.89 7.89
CA THR A 131 -5.85 -16.14 8.59
C THR A 131 -4.36 -16.50 8.61
N ARG A 132 -3.71 -16.47 7.45
CA ARG A 132 -2.26 -16.71 7.29
C ARG A 132 -1.42 -15.70 8.11
N ALA A 133 -1.78 -14.42 8.08
CA ALA A 133 -1.08 -13.40 8.84
C ALA A 133 -1.18 -13.65 10.36
N LYS A 134 -2.34 -14.06 10.85
CA LYS A 134 -2.54 -14.43 12.27
C LYS A 134 -1.71 -15.64 12.67
N GLU A 135 -1.67 -16.68 11.83
CA GLU A 135 -0.87 -17.88 12.06
C GLU A 135 0.63 -17.54 12.07
N TYR A 136 1.06 -16.70 11.14
CA TYR A 136 2.44 -16.19 11.04
C TYR A 136 2.85 -15.43 12.31
N ASP A 137 2.06 -14.48 12.74
CA ASP A 137 2.29 -13.71 13.97
C ASP A 137 2.36 -14.63 15.20
N GLN A 138 1.46 -15.59 15.30
CA GLN A 138 1.45 -16.56 16.39
C GLN A 138 2.70 -17.46 16.39
N ALA A 139 3.18 -17.87 15.22
CA ALA A 139 4.39 -18.65 15.09
C ALA A 139 5.62 -17.87 15.60
N TRP A 140 5.74 -16.59 15.21
CA TRP A 140 6.81 -15.71 15.69
C TRP A 140 6.70 -15.42 17.19
N LYS A 141 5.50 -15.18 17.72
CA LYS A 141 5.25 -14.99 19.15
C LYS A 141 5.66 -16.23 19.95
N THR A 142 5.36 -17.41 19.43
CA THR A 142 5.73 -18.70 20.06
C THR A 142 7.26 -18.88 20.05
N TYR A 143 7.90 -18.70 18.90
CA TYR A 143 9.35 -18.80 18.77
C TYR A 143 10.09 -17.81 19.68
N ASN A 144 9.62 -16.58 19.76
CA ASN A 144 10.24 -15.54 20.56
C ASN A 144 10.21 -15.80 22.07
N LYS A 145 9.22 -16.56 22.57
CA LYS A 145 9.11 -17.00 23.96
C LYS A 145 10.07 -18.13 24.33
N LEU A 146 10.68 -18.82 23.36
CA LEU A 146 11.61 -19.90 23.64
C LEU A 146 12.88 -19.39 24.31
N SER A 147 13.42 -20.19 25.23
CA SER A 147 14.73 -19.97 25.84
C SER A 147 15.85 -20.10 24.80
N LYS A 148 17.05 -19.56 25.11
CA LYS A 148 18.23 -19.71 24.23
C LYS A 148 18.52 -21.17 23.87
N ARG A 149 18.34 -22.09 24.81
CA ARG A 149 18.58 -23.53 24.61
C ARG A 149 17.59 -24.14 23.64
N GLU A 150 16.33 -23.74 23.72
CA GLU A 150 15.27 -24.22 22.82
C GLU A 150 15.43 -23.61 21.43
N LYS A 151 15.73 -22.31 21.33
CA LYS A 151 16.00 -21.63 20.03
C LYS A 151 17.17 -22.28 19.29
N ALA A 152 18.20 -22.76 20.00
CA ALA A 152 19.31 -23.48 19.38
C ALA A 152 18.91 -24.82 18.71
N LYS A 153 17.74 -25.34 19.04
CA LYS A 153 17.21 -26.63 18.53
C LYS A 153 15.99 -26.47 17.62
N THR A 154 15.43 -25.27 17.57
CA THR A 154 14.20 -24.97 16.84
C THR A 154 14.51 -23.93 15.76
N PRO A 155 14.27 -24.24 14.47
CA PRO A 155 14.47 -23.25 13.42
C PRO A 155 13.50 -22.07 13.62
N ALA A 156 13.99 -20.86 13.37
CA ALA A 156 13.12 -19.69 13.36
C ALA A 156 12.10 -19.80 12.22
N PRO A 157 10.88 -19.28 12.41
CA PRO A 157 9.95 -19.15 11.31
C PRO A 157 10.60 -18.37 10.15
N ARG A 158 10.30 -18.77 8.91
CA ARG A 158 10.79 -18.04 7.74
C ARG A 158 10.13 -16.65 7.70
N ARG A 159 10.92 -15.62 7.43
CA ARG A 159 10.41 -14.27 7.21
C ARG A 159 9.56 -14.23 5.93
N ASP A 160 8.39 -13.62 6.03
CA ASP A 160 7.43 -13.42 4.93
C ASP A 160 6.96 -11.96 4.98
N LEU A 161 7.37 -11.15 3.99
CA LEU A 161 7.13 -9.71 3.99
C LEU A 161 5.67 -9.34 3.79
N GLU A 162 4.93 -10.14 3.00
CA GLU A 162 3.48 -9.98 2.82
C GLU A 162 2.76 -10.18 4.17
N LEU A 163 3.09 -11.27 4.86
CA LEU A 163 2.45 -11.60 6.14
C LEU A 163 2.89 -10.67 7.27
N GLU A 164 4.12 -10.14 7.23
CA GLU A 164 4.57 -9.11 8.17
C GLU A 164 3.70 -7.86 8.06
N ALA A 165 3.52 -7.33 6.84
CA ALA A 165 2.71 -6.15 6.62
C ALA A 165 1.24 -6.35 7.05
N LEU A 166 0.68 -7.53 6.80
CA LEU A 166 -0.69 -7.86 7.24
C LEU A 166 -0.80 -8.07 8.74
N ALA A 167 0.23 -8.63 9.39
CA ALA A 167 0.26 -8.86 10.83
C ALA A 167 0.31 -7.54 11.63
N GLU A 168 0.86 -6.47 11.07
CA GLU A 168 0.85 -5.14 11.69
C GLU A 168 -0.56 -4.53 11.80
N ILE A 169 -1.53 -5.05 11.04
CA ILE A 169 -2.92 -4.57 11.02
C ILE A 169 -3.79 -5.33 12.04
N LEU A 170 -3.34 -6.50 12.51
CA LEU A 170 -4.06 -7.37 13.45
C LEU A 170 -3.93 -6.92 14.90
#